data_9c52aa798d53c5cc85c696e49be55034
#
_entry.id   9c52aa798d53c5cc85c696e49be55034
#
_cell.length_a   1.000
_cell.length_b   1.000
_cell.length_c   1.000
_cell.angle_alpha   90.00
_cell.angle_beta   90.00
_cell.angle_gamma   90.00
#
_symmetry.space_group_name_H-M   'P 1'
#
loop_
_entity.id
_entity.type
_entity.pdbx_description
1 polymer ?
#
loop_
_entity_poly.entity_id
_entity_poly.type
_entity_poly.pdbx_seq_one_letter_code
_entity_poly.pdbx_strand_id
1 'polypeptide(L)'
;MSARRHSIKVAVVALITAICVGEVVIMFLLDRFGPFTPIVEAVIDSVLLVAIVLPVVIAAIYKPMARNLDSLIESEFLVKEDERIIREDAIEREALLDELDYAATKISERENQMLALLNSLALAKDYETGGHVIRTQKYLTLLAYRLQEMDQFQEVLAGSKIETLSKVAPLHDIGKMGIPDAVLRKAGALSDDERKSIEAHTLIGESILSAAEFGDMADGDLITIAIKVAGGHHERWDGSGYPRGLVGEEIPAEARIMAVADVYDALVSTRPYKRQWTHQEAVAEIVAKKNIHFDPWVVEALLLEEQNFLKVAAEFA
;
A
#
# COMPACT_ATOMS: atom_id res chain seq x y z
N MET A 1 28.15 30.29 -23.56
CA MET A 1 29.02 31.51 -23.34
C MET A 1 30.00 31.77 -24.48
N SER A 2 30.62 30.78 -25.09
CA SER A 2 31.63 30.92 -26.19
C SER A 2 31.05 31.55 -27.47
N ALA A 3 29.90 31.06 -27.96
CA ALA A 3 29.25 31.55 -29.17
C ALA A 3 28.83 33.04 -29.07
N ARG A 4 28.36 33.50 -27.93
CA ARG A 4 27.93 34.87 -27.65
C ARG A 4 29.15 35.86 -27.68
N ARG A 5 30.31 35.42 -27.13
CA ARG A 5 31.54 36.20 -27.19
C ARG A 5 32.09 36.31 -28.63
N HIS A 6 31.92 35.24 -29.44
CA HIS A 6 32.34 35.25 -30.84
C HIS A 6 31.49 36.23 -31.68
N SER A 7 30.17 36.21 -31.51
CA SER A 7 29.23 37.11 -32.19
C SER A 7 29.53 38.60 -31.89
N ILE A 8 29.82 38.94 -30.63
CA ILE A 8 30.15 40.31 -30.23
C ILE A 8 31.48 40.76 -30.88
N LYS A 9 32.49 39.89 -30.89
CA LYS A 9 33.76 40.19 -31.52
C LYS A 9 33.60 40.46 -33.02
N VAL A 10 32.81 39.63 -33.71
CA VAL A 10 32.52 39.80 -35.15
C VAL A 10 31.79 41.11 -35.40
N ALA A 11 30.81 41.48 -34.58
CA ALA A 11 30.07 42.73 -34.70
C ALA A 11 30.98 43.96 -34.50
N VAL A 12 31.86 43.91 -33.49
CA VAL A 12 32.80 44.99 -33.21
C VAL A 12 33.81 45.16 -34.36
N VAL A 13 34.37 44.05 -34.87
CA VAL A 13 35.28 44.10 -36.02
C VAL A 13 34.58 44.67 -37.27
N ALA A 14 33.36 44.21 -37.57
CA ALA A 14 32.57 44.73 -38.68
C ALA A 14 32.30 46.23 -38.56
N LEU A 15 31.97 46.72 -37.36
CA LEU A 15 31.75 48.15 -37.10
C LEU A 15 33.00 48.96 -37.29
N ILE A 16 34.15 48.55 -36.73
CA ILE A 16 35.41 49.21 -36.90
C ILE A 16 35.78 49.24 -38.37
N THR A 17 35.65 48.13 -39.07
CA THR A 17 36.00 48.09 -40.53
C THR A 17 35.08 49.00 -41.33
N ALA A 18 33.77 49.08 -41.03
CA ALA A 18 32.86 49.99 -41.72
C ALA A 18 33.18 51.47 -41.48
N ILE A 19 33.60 51.82 -40.28
CA ILE A 19 34.04 53.20 -39.96
C ILE A 19 35.30 53.55 -40.77
N CYS A 20 36.33 52.68 -40.70
CA CYS A 20 37.61 52.96 -41.42
C CYS A 20 37.40 53.00 -42.92
N VAL A 21 36.66 52.10 -43.52
CA VAL A 21 36.34 52.11 -44.96
C VAL A 21 35.49 53.32 -45.29
N GLY A 22 34.55 53.70 -44.47
CA GLY A 22 33.70 54.87 -44.62
C GLY A 22 34.52 56.14 -44.68
N GLU A 23 35.43 56.35 -43.72
CA GLU A 23 36.32 57.51 -43.70
C GLU A 23 37.19 57.61 -44.98
N VAL A 24 37.79 56.50 -45.44
CA VAL A 24 38.60 56.50 -46.68
C VAL A 24 37.73 56.81 -47.89
N VAL A 25 36.50 56.27 -47.96
CA VAL A 25 35.59 56.58 -49.08
C VAL A 25 35.15 58.05 -49.06
N ILE A 26 34.91 58.63 -47.90
CA ILE A 26 34.51 60.02 -47.75
C ILE A 26 35.63 60.92 -48.10
N MET A 27 36.86 60.67 -47.63
CA MET A 27 38.06 61.43 -48.03
C MET A 27 38.24 61.43 -49.53
N PHE A 28 38.11 60.28 -50.19
CA PHE A 28 38.25 60.16 -51.64
C PHE A 28 37.17 60.98 -52.40
N LEU A 29 35.91 60.92 -51.92
CA LEU A 29 34.81 61.69 -52.50
C LEU A 29 34.98 63.20 -52.32
N LEU A 30 35.41 63.65 -51.13
CA LEU A 30 35.70 65.08 -50.87
C LEU A 30 36.85 65.62 -51.73
N ASP A 31 37.92 64.84 -51.88
CA ASP A 31 39.04 65.19 -52.76
C ASP A 31 38.62 65.27 -54.26
N ARG A 32 37.71 64.37 -54.68
CA ARG A 32 37.27 64.25 -56.06
C ARG A 32 36.27 65.36 -56.47
N PHE A 33 35.46 65.85 -55.60
CA PHE A 33 34.37 66.78 -55.87
C PHE A 33 34.55 68.18 -55.23
N GLY A 34 35.61 68.41 -54.44
CA GLY A 34 35.93 69.75 -53.83
C GLY A 34 36.54 70.71 -54.76
N PRO A 35 36.76 72.00 -54.33
CA PRO A 35 36.89 72.44 -52.92
C PRO A 35 35.53 72.85 -52.27
N PHE A 36 35.21 72.31 -51.09
CA PHE A 36 34.06 72.71 -50.29
C PHE A 36 34.52 73.64 -49.14
N THR A 37 33.63 74.41 -48.58
CA THR A 37 33.90 75.11 -47.31
C THR A 37 34.05 74.10 -46.14
N PRO A 38 34.90 74.41 -45.16
CA PRO A 38 35.09 73.43 -44.02
C PRO A 38 33.82 73.01 -43.30
N ILE A 39 32.80 73.84 -43.28
CA ILE A 39 31.47 73.54 -42.67
C ILE A 39 30.73 72.50 -43.55
N VAL A 40 30.78 72.71 -44.87
CA VAL A 40 30.09 71.80 -45.81
C VAL A 40 30.82 70.42 -45.83
N GLU A 41 32.14 70.39 -45.77
CA GLU A 41 32.92 69.18 -45.66
C GLU A 41 32.52 68.38 -44.37
N ALA A 42 32.48 69.05 -43.22
CA ALA A 42 32.09 68.42 -41.96
C ALA A 42 30.66 67.86 -41.96
N VAL A 43 29.69 68.54 -42.60
CA VAL A 43 28.34 68.05 -42.76
C VAL A 43 28.26 66.84 -43.69
N ILE A 44 28.93 66.88 -44.82
CA ILE A 44 28.99 65.78 -45.79
C ILE A 44 29.67 64.56 -45.16
N ASP A 45 30.79 64.74 -44.48
CA ASP A 45 31.49 63.68 -43.74
C ASP A 45 30.56 62.99 -42.72
N SER A 46 29.92 63.78 -41.89
CA SER A 46 28.95 63.25 -40.86
C SER A 46 27.76 62.45 -41.45
N VAL A 47 27.16 63.00 -42.53
CA VAL A 47 25.98 62.35 -43.19
C VAL A 47 26.44 61.08 -43.91
N LEU A 48 27.54 61.06 -44.59
CA LEU A 48 28.04 59.86 -45.29
C LEU A 48 28.50 58.80 -44.29
N LEU A 49 29.20 59.22 -43.22
CA LEU A 49 29.59 58.28 -42.17
C LEU A 49 28.39 57.58 -41.55
N VAL A 50 27.35 58.35 -41.22
CA VAL A 50 26.10 57.76 -40.69
C VAL A 50 25.44 56.84 -41.72
N ALA A 51 25.39 57.21 -42.99
CA ALA A 51 24.81 56.38 -44.07
C ALA A 51 25.55 55.06 -44.27
N ILE A 52 26.85 55.00 -44.02
CA ILE A 52 27.67 53.79 -44.13
C ILE A 52 27.58 52.95 -42.82
N VAL A 53 27.73 53.59 -41.68
CA VAL A 53 27.80 52.89 -40.37
C VAL A 53 26.46 52.39 -39.87
N LEU A 54 25.37 53.12 -40.06
CA LEU A 54 24.03 52.79 -39.57
C LEU A 54 23.53 51.44 -40.08
N PRO A 55 23.62 51.09 -41.39
CA PRO A 55 23.20 49.76 -41.86
C PRO A 55 24.00 48.63 -41.23
N VAL A 56 25.29 48.84 -40.98
CA VAL A 56 26.17 47.84 -40.33
C VAL A 56 25.79 47.66 -38.86
N VAL A 57 25.50 48.74 -38.14
CA VAL A 57 25.01 48.68 -36.76
C VAL A 57 23.67 47.93 -36.69
N ILE A 58 22.73 48.24 -37.60
CA ILE A 58 21.46 47.56 -37.69
C ILE A 58 21.63 46.04 -37.97
N ALA A 59 22.46 45.73 -38.96
CA ALA A 59 22.65 44.33 -39.36
C ALA A 59 23.44 43.51 -38.33
N ALA A 60 24.53 44.07 -37.78
CA ALA A 60 25.45 43.35 -36.92
C ALA A 60 25.07 43.36 -35.43
N ILE A 61 24.32 44.34 -34.97
CA ILE A 61 24.00 44.50 -33.56
C ILE A 61 22.47 44.44 -33.34
N TYR A 62 21.72 45.32 -33.96
CA TYR A 62 20.29 45.47 -33.68
C TYR A 62 19.46 44.21 -34.07
N LYS A 63 19.64 43.71 -35.31
CA LYS A 63 18.87 42.54 -35.79
C LYS A 63 19.13 41.26 -34.96
N PRO A 64 20.38 40.87 -34.64
CA PRO A 64 20.64 39.73 -33.79
C PRO A 64 20.09 39.92 -32.35
N MET A 65 20.21 41.15 -31.81
CA MET A 65 19.71 41.47 -30.47
C MET A 65 18.17 41.37 -30.41
N ALA A 66 17.47 41.91 -31.42
CA ALA A 66 16.01 41.79 -31.53
C ALA A 66 15.56 40.31 -31.61
N ARG A 67 16.20 39.50 -32.47
CA ARG A 67 15.88 38.06 -32.58
C ARG A 67 16.14 37.30 -31.28
N ASN A 68 17.21 37.63 -30.56
CA ASN A 68 17.48 37.01 -29.26
C ASN A 68 16.40 37.40 -28.21
N LEU A 69 15.93 38.67 -28.26
CA LEU A 69 14.85 39.12 -27.37
C LEU A 69 13.55 38.38 -27.65
N ASP A 70 13.18 38.29 -28.94
CA ASP A 70 11.96 37.55 -29.36
C ASP A 70 12.03 36.10 -28.92
N SER A 71 13.18 35.41 -29.10
CA SER A 71 13.34 34.02 -28.66
C SER A 71 13.29 33.85 -27.14
N LEU A 72 13.77 34.84 -26.37
CA LEU A 72 13.67 34.83 -24.92
C LEU A 72 12.20 35.01 -24.44
N ILE A 73 11.46 35.90 -25.08
CA ILE A 73 10.04 36.12 -24.78
C ILE A 73 9.25 34.85 -25.08
N GLU A 74 9.47 34.20 -26.22
CA GLU A 74 8.85 32.96 -26.62
C GLU A 74 9.17 31.82 -25.63
N SER A 75 10.44 31.68 -25.23
CA SER A 75 10.83 30.66 -24.24
C SER A 75 10.21 30.89 -22.85
N GLU A 76 10.11 32.15 -22.42
CA GLU A 76 9.45 32.50 -21.15
C GLU A 76 7.96 32.19 -21.18
N PHE A 77 7.31 32.41 -22.33
CA PHE A 77 5.89 32.08 -22.50
C PHE A 77 5.67 30.58 -22.42
N LEU A 78 6.51 29.77 -23.11
CA LEU A 78 6.41 28.29 -23.07
C LEU A 78 6.63 27.75 -21.65
N VAL A 79 7.64 28.28 -20.92
CA VAL A 79 7.87 27.86 -19.53
C VAL A 79 6.68 28.15 -18.64
N LYS A 80 6.04 29.32 -18.77
CA LYS A 80 4.85 29.66 -17.99
C LYS A 80 3.65 28.77 -18.32
N GLU A 81 3.49 28.40 -19.59
CA GLU A 81 2.44 27.50 -20.02
C GLU A 81 2.65 26.08 -19.46
N ASP A 82 3.89 25.56 -19.52
CA ASP A 82 4.25 24.28 -18.92
C ASP A 82 4.03 24.28 -17.40
N GLU A 83 4.41 25.34 -16.69
CA GLU A 83 4.17 25.50 -15.27
C GLU A 83 2.65 25.50 -14.93
N ARG A 84 1.84 26.11 -15.80
CA ARG A 84 0.38 26.09 -15.64
C ARG A 84 -0.20 24.69 -15.77
N ILE A 85 0.21 23.96 -16.82
CA ILE A 85 -0.23 22.58 -17.07
C ILE A 85 0.18 21.67 -15.92
N ILE A 86 1.43 21.75 -15.45
CA ILE A 86 1.92 20.96 -14.31
C ILE A 86 1.12 21.24 -13.05
N ARG A 87 0.75 22.50 -12.82
CA ARG A 87 -0.04 22.88 -11.65
C ARG A 87 -1.48 22.35 -11.72
N GLU A 88 -2.10 22.41 -12.89
CA GLU A 88 -3.46 21.88 -13.13
C GLU A 88 -3.47 20.35 -12.94
N ASP A 89 -2.48 19.62 -13.50
CA ASP A 89 -2.31 18.17 -13.34
C ASP A 89 -2.07 17.78 -11.86
N ALA A 90 -1.27 18.56 -11.14
CA ALA A 90 -1.03 18.32 -9.72
C ALA A 90 -2.30 18.46 -8.87
N ILE A 91 -3.15 19.45 -9.16
CA ILE A 91 -4.43 19.64 -8.45
C ILE A 91 -5.39 18.49 -8.77
N GLU A 92 -5.50 18.09 -10.03
CA GLU A 92 -6.35 16.96 -10.44
C GLU A 92 -5.90 15.65 -9.78
N ARG A 93 -4.58 15.42 -9.75
CA ARG A 93 -3.99 14.25 -9.10
C ARG A 93 -4.26 14.21 -7.59
N GLU A 94 -4.16 15.35 -6.90
CA GLU A 94 -4.47 15.45 -5.47
C GLU A 94 -5.94 15.11 -5.21
N ALA A 95 -6.87 15.65 -6.01
CA ALA A 95 -8.29 15.35 -5.91
C ALA A 95 -8.61 13.86 -6.14
N LEU A 96 -7.94 13.21 -7.12
CA LEU A 96 -8.08 11.78 -7.36
C LEU A 96 -7.54 10.93 -6.21
N LEU A 97 -6.44 11.34 -5.58
CA LEU A 97 -5.90 10.64 -4.41
C LEU A 97 -6.86 10.72 -3.22
N ASP A 98 -7.47 11.87 -2.97
CA ASP A 98 -8.48 12.05 -1.92
C ASP A 98 -9.73 11.18 -2.19
N GLU A 99 -10.19 11.09 -3.45
CA GLU A 99 -11.31 10.24 -3.82
C GLU A 99 -10.99 8.75 -3.63
N LEU A 100 -9.77 8.32 -4.00
CA LEU A 100 -9.30 6.95 -3.79
C LEU A 100 -9.22 6.60 -2.30
N ASP A 101 -8.68 7.48 -1.46
CA ASP A 101 -8.59 7.26 -0.01
C ASP A 101 -9.98 7.16 0.62
N TYR A 102 -10.90 8.04 0.22
CA TYR A 102 -12.29 7.98 0.63
C TYR A 102 -12.97 6.67 0.22
N ALA A 103 -12.77 6.22 -1.04
CA ALA A 103 -13.33 4.97 -1.53
C ALA A 103 -12.76 3.75 -0.79
N ALA A 104 -11.44 3.72 -0.56
CA ALA A 104 -10.77 2.66 0.20
C ALA A 104 -11.30 2.57 1.65
N THR A 105 -11.47 3.71 2.30
CA THR A 105 -12.05 3.80 3.65
C THR A 105 -13.47 3.23 3.67
N LYS A 106 -14.30 3.60 2.68
CA LYS A 106 -15.69 3.11 2.57
C LYS A 106 -15.78 1.62 2.31
N ILE A 107 -14.87 1.06 1.50
CA ILE A 107 -14.78 -0.39 1.28
C ILE A 107 -14.43 -1.09 2.59
N SER A 108 -13.41 -0.63 3.31
CA SER A 108 -13.01 -1.22 4.60
C SER A 108 -14.11 -1.15 5.66
N GLU A 109 -14.85 -0.04 5.74
CA GLU A 109 -16.03 0.07 6.62
C GLU A 109 -17.11 -1.00 6.30
N ARG A 110 -17.41 -1.18 5.00
CA ARG A 110 -18.39 -2.17 4.55
C ARG A 110 -17.95 -3.60 4.80
N GLU A 111 -16.68 -3.92 4.60
CA GLU A 111 -16.10 -5.22 4.94
C GLU A 111 -16.26 -5.51 6.44
N ASN A 112 -15.90 -4.57 7.29
CA ASN A 112 -16.04 -4.72 8.73
C ASN A 112 -17.50 -4.89 9.16
N GLN A 113 -18.44 -4.18 8.55
CA GLN A 113 -19.88 -4.34 8.81
C GLN A 113 -20.38 -5.73 8.38
N MET A 114 -19.92 -6.22 7.22
CA MET A 114 -20.28 -7.55 6.73
C MET A 114 -19.74 -8.65 7.66
N LEU A 115 -18.48 -8.55 8.08
CA LEU A 115 -17.88 -9.48 9.04
C LEU A 115 -18.62 -9.47 10.37
N ALA A 116 -18.98 -8.29 10.88
CA ALA A 116 -19.77 -8.18 12.12
C ALA A 116 -21.15 -8.84 11.99
N LEU A 117 -21.80 -8.70 10.83
CA LEU A 117 -23.07 -9.37 10.55
C LEU A 117 -22.92 -10.89 10.51
N LEU A 118 -21.92 -11.42 9.78
CA LEU A 118 -21.65 -12.86 9.71
C LEU A 118 -21.33 -13.43 11.09
N ASN A 119 -20.53 -12.74 11.88
CA ASN A 119 -20.23 -13.12 13.27
C ASN A 119 -21.49 -13.14 14.14
N SER A 120 -22.35 -12.13 14.00
CA SER A 120 -23.62 -12.10 14.76
C SER A 120 -24.53 -13.26 14.40
N LEU A 121 -24.54 -13.67 13.12
CA LEU A 121 -25.30 -14.84 12.66
C LEU A 121 -24.72 -16.15 13.23
N ALA A 122 -23.38 -16.31 13.22
CA ALA A 122 -22.71 -17.47 13.78
C ALA A 122 -22.99 -17.61 15.31
N LEU A 123 -22.85 -16.50 16.05
CA LEU A 123 -23.12 -16.44 17.48
C LEU A 123 -24.61 -16.72 17.84
N ALA A 124 -25.55 -16.31 16.98
CA ALA A 124 -26.96 -16.61 17.21
C ALA A 124 -27.26 -18.11 17.17
N LYS A 125 -26.42 -18.90 16.52
CA LYS A 125 -26.57 -20.37 16.42
C LYS A 125 -25.91 -21.10 17.56
N ASP A 126 -24.78 -20.62 18.07
CA ASP A 126 -23.98 -21.26 19.12
C ASP A 126 -24.19 -20.57 20.47
N TYR A 127 -23.96 -21.30 21.57
CA TYR A 127 -23.93 -20.76 22.94
C TYR A 127 -22.65 -20.02 23.29
N GLU A 128 -21.73 -19.88 22.32
CA GLU A 128 -20.50 -19.12 22.56
C GLU A 128 -20.81 -17.64 22.74
N THR A 129 -20.24 -17.06 23.78
CA THR A 129 -20.51 -15.67 24.13
C THR A 129 -19.69 -14.74 23.22
N GLY A 130 -20.18 -13.52 23.01
CA GLY A 130 -19.39 -12.51 22.29
C GLY A 130 -17.98 -12.29 22.88
N GLY A 131 -17.79 -12.62 24.17
CA GLY A 131 -16.47 -12.61 24.81
C GLY A 131 -15.49 -13.62 24.21
N HIS A 132 -15.93 -14.83 23.86
CA HIS A 132 -15.09 -15.84 23.19
C HIS A 132 -14.49 -15.30 21.87
N VAL A 133 -15.33 -14.73 21.04
CA VAL A 133 -14.90 -14.18 19.74
C VAL A 133 -13.81 -13.10 19.92
N ILE A 134 -14.01 -12.18 20.86
CA ILE A 134 -13.04 -11.12 21.13
C ILE A 134 -11.73 -11.70 21.69
N ARG A 135 -11.81 -12.64 22.62
CA ARG A 135 -10.63 -13.25 23.23
C ARG A 135 -9.82 -14.07 22.22
N THR A 136 -10.48 -14.97 21.46
CA THR A 136 -9.79 -15.78 20.44
C THR A 136 -9.14 -14.93 19.36
N GLN A 137 -9.78 -13.85 18.92
CA GLN A 137 -9.21 -12.87 18.01
C GLN A 137 -7.95 -12.21 18.60
N LYS A 138 -7.97 -11.79 19.87
CA LYS A 138 -6.82 -11.20 20.55
C LYS A 138 -5.67 -12.20 20.74
N TYR A 139 -5.96 -13.44 21.15
CA TYR A 139 -4.96 -14.49 21.30
C TYR A 139 -4.29 -14.80 19.97
N LEU A 140 -5.06 -15.01 18.92
CA LEU A 140 -4.57 -15.25 17.58
C LEU A 140 -3.68 -14.09 17.10
N THR A 141 -4.07 -12.85 17.34
CA THR A 141 -3.30 -11.66 16.95
C THR A 141 -1.97 -11.60 17.69
N LEU A 142 -1.92 -11.88 18.99
CA LEU A 142 -0.69 -11.95 19.78
C LEU A 142 0.27 -13.03 19.23
N LEU A 143 -0.27 -14.23 18.95
CA LEU A 143 0.51 -15.32 18.37
C LEU A 143 1.06 -14.94 16.99
N ALA A 144 0.23 -14.36 16.13
CA ALA A 144 0.62 -14.00 14.77
C ALA A 144 1.75 -12.95 14.74
N TYR A 145 1.67 -11.89 15.56
CA TYR A 145 2.76 -10.91 15.67
C TYR A 145 4.05 -11.55 16.20
N ARG A 146 3.97 -12.44 17.19
CA ARG A 146 5.14 -13.14 17.70
C ARG A 146 5.77 -14.07 16.65
N LEU A 147 4.94 -14.81 15.92
CA LEU A 147 5.37 -15.71 14.87
C LEU A 147 5.96 -14.98 13.66
N GLN A 148 5.48 -13.79 13.34
CA GLN A 148 6.04 -12.97 12.26
C GLN A 148 7.53 -12.65 12.47
N GLU A 149 7.99 -12.61 13.73
CA GLU A 149 9.40 -12.43 14.08
C GLU A 149 10.23 -13.70 13.85
N MET A 150 9.59 -14.86 13.58
CA MET A 150 10.23 -16.14 13.32
C MET A 150 10.33 -16.40 11.83
N ASP A 151 11.49 -16.84 11.34
CA ASP A 151 11.78 -17.01 9.91
C ASP A 151 10.73 -17.85 9.16
N GLN A 152 10.18 -18.89 9.82
CA GLN A 152 9.23 -19.82 9.22
C GLN A 152 7.86 -19.20 8.90
N PHE A 153 7.51 -18.06 9.53
CA PHE A 153 6.21 -17.42 9.38
C PHE A 153 6.29 -16.04 8.71
N GLN A 154 7.49 -15.50 8.45
CA GLN A 154 7.66 -14.17 7.89
C GLN A 154 6.90 -13.95 6.58
N GLU A 155 6.96 -14.92 5.66
CA GLU A 155 6.29 -14.82 4.37
C GLU A 155 4.76 -14.96 4.49
N VAL A 156 4.33 -15.94 5.32
CA VAL A 156 2.89 -16.22 5.51
C VAL A 156 2.18 -15.09 6.24
N LEU A 157 2.85 -14.41 7.17
CA LEU A 157 2.31 -13.31 7.99
C LEU A 157 2.78 -11.93 7.53
N ALA A 158 3.32 -11.81 6.31
CA ALA A 158 3.83 -10.56 5.76
C ALA A 158 2.70 -9.54 5.45
N GLY A 159 3.06 -8.26 5.48
CA GLY A 159 2.14 -7.17 5.12
C GLY A 159 0.93 -7.09 6.02
N SER A 160 -0.26 -6.92 5.45
CA SER A 160 -1.55 -6.82 6.16
C SER A 160 -2.18 -8.17 6.52
N LYS A 161 -1.47 -9.29 6.34
CA LYS A 161 -2.04 -10.64 6.56
C LYS A 161 -2.43 -10.88 8.02
N ILE A 162 -1.71 -10.30 8.99
CA ILE A 162 -2.07 -10.43 10.42
C ILE A 162 -3.39 -9.73 10.72
N GLU A 163 -3.58 -8.52 10.22
CA GLU A 163 -4.83 -7.77 10.37
C GLU A 163 -5.99 -8.50 9.70
N THR A 164 -5.77 -9.07 8.51
CA THR A 164 -6.75 -9.88 7.80
C THR A 164 -7.09 -11.15 8.58
N LEU A 165 -6.08 -11.88 9.05
CA LEU A 165 -6.24 -13.07 9.89
C LEU A 165 -7.01 -12.76 11.18
N SER A 166 -6.69 -11.64 11.83
CA SER A 166 -7.42 -11.16 13.01
C SER A 166 -8.90 -10.88 12.70
N LYS A 167 -9.20 -10.23 11.56
CA LYS A 167 -10.59 -9.94 11.15
C LYS A 167 -11.42 -11.20 10.89
N VAL A 168 -10.83 -12.25 10.34
CA VAL A 168 -11.54 -13.47 9.96
C VAL A 168 -11.56 -14.54 11.05
N ALA A 169 -10.75 -14.42 12.10
CA ALA A 169 -10.71 -15.37 13.21
C ALA A 169 -12.12 -15.75 13.76
N PRO A 170 -13.06 -14.79 13.90
CA PRO A 170 -14.43 -15.10 14.33
C PRO A 170 -15.21 -16.03 13.40
N LEU A 171 -14.78 -16.18 12.15
CA LEU A 171 -15.47 -17.03 11.16
C LEU A 171 -15.05 -18.50 11.20
N HIS A 172 -14.11 -18.91 12.09
CA HIS A 172 -13.64 -20.28 12.18
C HIS A 172 -14.78 -21.28 12.33
N ASP A 173 -15.82 -20.90 13.06
CA ASP A 173 -16.99 -21.69 13.41
C ASP A 173 -18.26 -21.37 12.60
N ILE A 174 -18.17 -20.58 11.52
CA ILE A 174 -19.34 -20.18 10.71
C ILE A 174 -20.15 -21.38 10.20
N GLY A 175 -19.50 -22.52 9.99
CA GLY A 175 -20.14 -23.74 9.52
C GLY A 175 -21.08 -24.42 10.56
N LYS A 176 -21.00 -24.03 11.82
CA LYS A 176 -21.99 -24.49 12.85
C LYS A 176 -23.41 -24.10 12.47
N MET A 177 -23.61 -23.12 11.60
CA MET A 177 -24.92 -22.78 11.04
C MET A 177 -25.59 -23.96 10.30
N GLY A 178 -24.82 -24.85 9.70
CA GLY A 178 -25.32 -26.05 9.02
C GLY A 178 -25.58 -27.24 9.94
N ILE A 179 -25.23 -27.16 11.23
CA ILE A 179 -25.39 -28.26 12.17
C ILE A 179 -26.81 -28.24 12.78
N PRO A 180 -27.51 -29.39 12.86
CA PRO A 180 -28.83 -29.46 13.50
C PRO A 180 -28.77 -29.06 14.98
N ASP A 181 -29.72 -28.24 15.43
CA ASP A 181 -29.78 -27.75 16.82
C ASP A 181 -29.85 -28.91 17.84
N ALA A 182 -30.52 -29.99 17.48
CA ALA A 182 -30.62 -31.18 18.34
C ALA A 182 -29.26 -31.83 18.64
N VAL A 183 -28.30 -31.70 17.72
CA VAL A 183 -26.93 -32.21 17.89
C VAL A 183 -26.04 -31.17 18.58
N LEU A 184 -26.07 -29.92 18.10
CA LEU A 184 -25.24 -28.84 18.60
C LEU A 184 -25.53 -28.52 20.08
N ARG A 185 -26.82 -28.61 20.47
CA ARG A 185 -27.31 -28.28 21.83
C ARG A 185 -27.55 -29.51 22.72
N LYS A 186 -27.03 -30.67 22.35
CA LYS A 186 -27.26 -31.89 23.12
C LYS A 186 -26.58 -31.83 24.49
N ALA A 187 -27.37 -31.95 25.54
CA ALA A 187 -26.86 -32.09 26.90
C ALA A 187 -26.46 -33.55 27.16
N GLY A 188 -25.20 -33.88 26.94
CA GLY A 188 -24.66 -35.22 27.21
C GLY A 188 -23.65 -35.68 26.16
N ALA A 189 -23.23 -36.94 26.24
CA ALA A 189 -22.29 -37.53 25.33
C ALA A 189 -22.87 -37.64 23.90
N LEU A 190 -22.09 -37.29 22.92
CA LEU A 190 -22.43 -37.45 21.51
C LEU A 190 -22.19 -38.90 21.05
N SER A 191 -23.09 -39.42 20.24
CA SER A 191 -22.79 -40.63 19.46
C SER A 191 -21.73 -40.36 18.40
N ASP A 192 -21.18 -41.42 17.80
CA ASP A 192 -20.19 -41.28 16.73
C ASP A 192 -20.75 -40.53 15.51
N ASP A 193 -22.01 -40.75 15.15
CA ASP A 193 -22.68 -40.06 14.05
C ASP A 193 -22.94 -38.57 14.37
N GLU A 194 -23.32 -38.26 15.60
CA GLU A 194 -23.49 -36.88 16.07
C GLU A 194 -22.15 -36.15 16.13
N ARG A 195 -21.09 -36.85 16.56
CA ARG A 195 -19.71 -36.29 16.52
C ARG A 195 -19.30 -35.94 15.11
N LYS A 196 -19.47 -36.90 14.15
CA LYS A 196 -19.20 -36.62 12.72
C LYS A 196 -20.04 -35.46 12.18
N SER A 197 -21.27 -35.35 12.63
CA SER A 197 -22.14 -34.24 12.26
C SER A 197 -21.56 -32.89 12.74
N ILE A 198 -21.03 -32.82 13.97
CA ILE A 198 -20.37 -31.61 14.47
C ILE A 198 -19.05 -31.35 13.72
N GLU A 199 -18.23 -32.37 13.50
CA GLU A 199 -16.96 -32.24 12.77
C GLU A 199 -17.14 -31.68 11.35
N ALA A 200 -18.31 -31.94 10.73
CA ALA A 200 -18.66 -31.42 9.42
C ALA A 200 -18.73 -29.87 9.35
N HIS A 201 -18.81 -29.16 10.52
CA HIS A 201 -18.84 -27.69 10.50
C HIS A 201 -17.63 -27.08 9.80
N THR A 202 -16.47 -27.72 9.87
CA THR A 202 -15.25 -27.26 9.18
C THR A 202 -15.44 -27.22 7.67
N LEU A 203 -15.95 -28.30 7.08
CA LEU A 203 -16.22 -28.39 5.63
C LEU A 203 -17.42 -27.52 5.21
N ILE A 204 -18.43 -27.41 6.05
CA ILE A 204 -19.58 -26.53 5.80
C ILE A 204 -19.13 -25.08 5.81
N GLY A 205 -18.30 -24.69 6.79
CA GLY A 205 -17.74 -23.35 6.89
C GLY A 205 -16.91 -22.99 5.66
N GLU A 206 -16.03 -23.88 5.26
CA GLU A 206 -15.27 -23.76 4.02
C GLU A 206 -16.17 -23.58 2.79
N SER A 207 -17.22 -24.43 2.67
CA SER A 207 -18.17 -24.35 1.55
C SER A 207 -18.96 -23.02 1.54
N ILE A 208 -19.38 -22.53 2.71
CA ILE A 208 -20.08 -21.24 2.82
C ILE A 208 -19.18 -20.10 2.36
N LEU A 209 -17.91 -20.09 2.79
CA LEU A 209 -16.95 -19.06 2.46
C LEU A 209 -16.51 -19.12 0.99
N SER A 210 -16.30 -20.34 0.45
CA SER A 210 -15.96 -20.53 -0.96
C SER A 210 -17.09 -20.11 -1.90
N ALA A 211 -18.34 -20.15 -1.47
CA ALA A 211 -19.46 -19.63 -2.25
C ALA A 211 -19.41 -18.09 -2.45
N ALA A 212 -18.61 -17.40 -1.65
CA ALA A 212 -18.34 -15.95 -1.77
C ALA A 212 -17.12 -15.63 -2.62
N GLU A 213 -16.39 -16.62 -3.14
CA GLU A 213 -15.27 -16.41 -4.07
C GLU A 213 -15.78 -15.95 -5.43
N PHE A 214 -15.43 -14.73 -5.82
CA PHE A 214 -15.70 -14.16 -7.14
C PHE A 214 -14.39 -13.71 -7.78
N GLY A 215 -13.95 -14.41 -8.83
CA GLY A 215 -12.74 -14.07 -9.60
C GLY A 215 -11.45 -14.70 -9.08
N ASP A 216 -10.31 -14.23 -9.61
CA ASP A 216 -8.97 -14.68 -9.19
C ASP A 216 -8.61 -14.04 -7.85
N MET A 217 -8.70 -14.83 -6.78
CA MET A 217 -8.35 -14.40 -5.43
C MET A 217 -6.85 -14.63 -5.16
N ALA A 218 -6.19 -13.62 -4.60
CA ALA A 218 -4.79 -13.74 -4.22
C ALA A 218 -4.65 -14.51 -2.90
N ASP A 219 -3.52 -15.23 -2.73
CA ASP A 219 -3.18 -15.81 -1.45
C ASP A 219 -2.94 -14.69 -0.42
N GLY A 220 -3.81 -14.59 0.58
CA GLY A 220 -3.81 -13.49 1.55
C GLY A 220 -5.06 -12.62 1.51
N ASP A 221 -5.95 -12.83 0.53
CA ASP A 221 -7.27 -12.20 0.54
C ASP A 221 -8.10 -12.70 1.73
N LEU A 222 -9.00 -11.84 2.21
CA LEU A 222 -9.80 -12.08 3.40
C LEU A 222 -10.54 -13.41 3.35
N ILE A 223 -11.17 -13.73 2.23
CA ILE A 223 -11.95 -14.98 2.06
C ILE A 223 -11.03 -16.20 2.01
N THR A 224 -9.90 -16.13 1.31
CA THR A 224 -8.90 -17.21 1.26
C THR A 224 -8.37 -17.56 2.65
N ILE A 225 -8.06 -16.57 3.47
CA ILE A 225 -7.62 -16.77 4.86
C ILE A 225 -8.75 -17.34 5.71
N ALA A 226 -9.99 -16.85 5.56
CA ALA A 226 -11.15 -17.35 6.27
C ALA A 226 -11.43 -18.83 5.94
N ILE A 227 -11.32 -19.24 4.68
CA ILE A 227 -11.46 -20.64 4.23
C ILE A 227 -10.42 -21.53 4.90
N LYS A 228 -9.13 -21.12 4.91
CA LYS A 228 -8.04 -21.86 5.56
C LYS A 228 -8.29 -22.05 7.05
N VAL A 229 -8.75 -21.00 7.73
CA VAL A 229 -9.06 -21.03 9.16
C VAL A 229 -10.25 -21.94 9.44
N ALA A 230 -11.38 -21.75 8.76
CA ALA A 230 -12.60 -22.54 8.98
C ALA A 230 -12.40 -24.02 8.64
N GLY A 231 -11.71 -24.29 7.52
CA GLY A 231 -11.49 -25.66 7.05
C GLY A 231 -10.40 -26.44 7.80
N GLY A 232 -9.52 -25.76 8.57
CA GLY A 232 -8.33 -26.43 9.11
C GLY A 232 -8.08 -26.28 10.61
N HIS A 233 -8.84 -25.46 11.35
CA HIS A 233 -8.53 -25.15 12.77
C HIS A 233 -8.68 -26.35 13.72
N HIS A 234 -9.29 -27.44 13.30
CA HIS A 234 -9.37 -28.71 14.03
C HIS A 234 -8.43 -29.80 13.50
N GLU A 235 -7.60 -29.49 12.51
CA GLU A 235 -6.49 -30.37 12.16
C GLU A 235 -5.47 -30.42 13.30
N ARG A 236 -4.75 -31.54 13.41
CA ARG A 236 -3.77 -31.76 14.46
C ARG A 236 -2.42 -32.02 13.84
N TRP A 237 -1.36 -31.54 14.47
CA TRP A 237 0.00 -31.66 13.97
C TRP A 237 0.42 -33.07 13.60
N ASP A 238 -0.06 -34.07 14.33
CA ASP A 238 0.20 -35.50 14.12
C ASP A 238 -0.71 -36.18 13.07
N GLY A 239 -1.62 -35.45 12.44
CA GLY A 239 -2.57 -35.97 11.46
C GLY A 239 -3.79 -36.67 12.04
N SER A 240 -3.94 -36.70 13.37
CA SER A 240 -5.12 -37.29 14.02
C SER A 240 -6.33 -36.35 14.08
N GLY A 241 -6.24 -35.18 13.45
CA GLY A 241 -7.30 -34.17 13.38
C GLY A 241 -8.32 -34.41 12.28
N TYR A 242 -9.17 -33.43 12.05
CA TYR A 242 -10.20 -33.45 11.02
C TYR A 242 -10.31 -32.09 10.35
N PRO A 243 -10.87 -31.97 9.14
CA PRO A 243 -11.63 -32.99 8.38
C PRO A 243 -10.76 -33.85 7.44
N ARG A 244 -9.48 -33.49 7.19
CA ARG A 244 -8.64 -34.11 6.17
C ARG A 244 -7.53 -34.99 6.74
N GLY A 245 -7.18 -34.82 8.02
CA GLY A 245 -6.05 -35.49 8.66
C GLY A 245 -4.70 -34.99 8.12
N LEU A 246 -4.57 -33.67 7.87
CA LEU A 246 -3.34 -33.05 7.44
C LEU A 246 -2.25 -33.16 8.51
N VAL A 247 -0.99 -33.32 8.09
CA VAL A 247 0.14 -33.54 9.00
C VAL A 247 1.11 -32.35 8.94
N GLY A 248 1.48 -31.82 10.09
CA GLY A 248 2.55 -30.84 10.20
C GLY A 248 2.26 -29.57 9.39
N GLU A 249 3.16 -29.21 8.48
CA GLU A 249 3.08 -28.01 7.66
C GLU A 249 2.08 -28.12 6.49
N GLU A 250 1.48 -29.28 6.24
CA GLU A 250 0.35 -29.40 5.33
C GLU A 250 -0.89 -28.62 5.86
N ILE A 251 -0.96 -28.45 7.18
CA ILE A 251 -2.00 -27.63 7.82
C ILE A 251 -1.67 -26.14 7.53
N PRO A 252 -2.60 -25.34 6.97
CA PRO A 252 -2.39 -23.92 6.79
C PRO A 252 -1.92 -23.24 8.08
N ALA A 253 -0.94 -22.35 7.98
CA ALA A 253 -0.38 -21.68 9.16
C ALA A 253 -1.44 -20.92 9.95
N GLU A 254 -2.39 -20.29 9.25
CA GLU A 254 -3.53 -19.58 9.81
C GLU A 254 -4.40 -20.48 10.69
N ALA A 255 -4.63 -21.71 10.24
CA ALA A 255 -5.38 -22.72 10.98
C ALA A 255 -4.62 -23.23 12.21
N ARG A 256 -3.28 -23.45 12.09
CA ARG A 256 -2.42 -23.85 13.21
C ARG A 256 -2.42 -22.82 14.34
N ILE A 257 -2.41 -21.51 13.98
CA ILE A 257 -2.47 -20.41 14.94
C ILE A 257 -3.83 -20.38 15.62
N MET A 258 -4.93 -20.50 14.84
CA MET A 258 -6.28 -20.51 15.35
C MET A 258 -6.52 -21.67 16.32
N ALA A 259 -6.01 -22.87 16.04
CA ALA A 259 -6.14 -24.04 16.89
C ALA A 259 -5.64 -23.81 18.32
N VAL A 260 -4.51 -23.14 18.50
CA VAL A 260 -3.98 -22.79 19.83
C VAL A 260 -4.84 -21.74 20.52
N ALA A 261 -5.27 -20.71 19.81
CA ALA A 261 -6.10 -19.63 20.35
C ALA A 261 -7.47 -20.14 20.82
N ASP A 262 -8.13 -20.97 20.01
CA ASP A 262 -9.43 -21.54 20.31
C ASP A 262 -9.37 -22.52 21.50
N VAL A 263 -8.43 -23.46 21.48
CA VAL A 263 -8.26 -24.43 22.58
C VAL A 263 -7.91 -23.72 23.89
N TYR A 264 -7.02 -22.72 23.87
CA TYR A 264 -6.70 -21.98 25.08
C TYR A 264 -7.95 -21.31 25.65
N ASP A 265 -8.74 -20.61 24.82
CA ASP A 265 -9.99 -19.99 25.27
C ASP A 265 -10.98 -21.00 25.80
N ALA A 266 -11.15 -22.13 25.13
CA ALA A 266 -12.03 -23.22 25.56
C ALA A 266 -11.63 -23.83 26.91
N LEU A 267 -10.36 -23.79 27.30
CA LEU A 267 -9.85 -24.27 28.58
C LEU A 267 -10.11 -23.26 29.72
N VAL A 268 -9.82 -21.98 29.47
CA VAL A 268 -9.91 -20.93 30.49
C VAL A 268 -11.27 -20.26 30.60
N SER A 269 -12.22 -20.58 29.72
CA SER A 269 -13.56 -20.01 29.75
C SER A 269 -14.51 -20.91 30.57
N THR A 270 -15.48 -20.28 31.24
CA THR A 270 -16.53 -20.97 31.94
C THR A 270 -17.49 -21.62 30.93
N ARG A 271 -17.68 -22.94 31.01
CA ARG A 271 -18.68 -23.68 30.23
C ARG A 271 -19.64 -24.41 31.18
N PRO A 272 -20.95 -24.56 30.85
CA PRO A 272 -21.97 -25.13 31.76
C PRO A 272 -21.64 -26.52 32.32
N TYR A 273 -20.78 -27.27 31.62
CA TYR A 273 -20.52 -28.69 31.92
C TYR A 273 -19.05 -28.98 32.27
N LYS A 274 -18.17 -27.94 32.37
CA LYS A 274 -16.73 -28.14 32.58
C LYS A 274 -16.18 -27.11 33.57
N ARG A 275 -15.38 -27.57 34.52
CA ARG A 275 -14.59 -26.65 35.39
C ARG A 275 -13.67 -25.76 34.53
N GLN A 276 -13.71 -24.48 34.81
CA GLN A 276 -12.73 -23.53 34.24
C GLN A 276 -11.33 -23.92 34.73
N TRP A 277 -10.40 -23.99 33.80
CA TRP A 277 -8.97 -24.21 34.11
C TRP A 277 -8.29 -22.91 34.47
N THR A 278 -7.29 -23.00 35.33
CA THR A 278 -6.40 -21.87 35.54
C THR A 278 -5.55 -21.64 34.29
N HIS A 279 -5.00 -20.43 34.16
CA HIS A 279 -4.08 -20.11 33.10
C HIS A 279 -2.91 -21.11 33.03
N GLN A 280 -2.29 -21.42 34.18
CA GLN A 280 -1.16 -22.35 34.26
C GLN A 280 -1.54 -23.78 33.80
N GLU A 281 -2.73 -24.26 34.21
CA GLU A 281 -3.23 -25.57 33.75
C GLU A 281 -3.41 -25.60 32.22
N ALA A 282 -3.98 -24.53 31.63
CA ALA A 282 -4.24 -24.43 30.20
C ALA A 282 -2.93 -24.38 29.40
N VAL A 283 -1.97 -23.57 29.81
CA VAL A 283 -0.64 -23.49 29.20
C VAL A 283 0.09 -24.83 29.28
N ALA A 284 0.09 -25.47 30.46
CA ALA A 284 0.73 -26.79 30.64
C ALA A 284 0.12 -27.87 29.74
N GLU A 285 -1.19 -27.89 29.56
CA GLU A 285 -1.87 -28.82 28.64
C GLU A 285 -1.47 -28.59 27.19
N ILE A 286 -1.44 -27.32 26.74
CA ILE A 286 -1.03 -26.99 25.36
C ILE A 286 0.42 -27.39 25.13
N VAL A 287 1.31 -27.13 26.08
CA VAL A 287 2.73 -27.53 26.02
C VAL A 287 2.86 -29.06 25.98
N ALA A 288 2.10 -29.80 26.77
CA ALA A 288 2.09 -31.28 26.78
C ALA A 288 1.61 -31.85 25.42
N LYS A 289 0.85 -31.09 24.64
CA LYS A 289 0.36 -31.48 23.31
C LYS A 289 1.18 -30.91 22.14
N LYS A 290 2.31 -30.30 22.42
CA LYS A 290 3.29 -29.85 21.41
C LYS A 290 3.73 -31.05 20.54
N ASN A 291 3.82 -30.86 19.22
CA ASN A 291 4.12 -31.91 18.22
C ASN A 291 3.05 -33.02 18.08
N ILE A 292 1.95 -32.95 18.82
CA ILE A 292 0.83 -33.91 18.75
C ILE A 292 -0.41 -33.20 18.22
N HIS A 293 -0.92 -32.25 18.99
CA HIS A 293 -2.07 -31.43 18.60
C HIS A 293 -1.59 -30.14 17.91
N PHE A 294 -0.59 -29.49 18.48
CA PHE A 294 -0.18 -28.14 18.12
C PHE A 294 1.16 -28.08 17.43
N ASP A 295 1.27 -27.14 16.50
CA ASP A 295 2.52 -26.74 15.90
C ASP A 295 3.52 -26.30 16.98
N PRO A 296 4.75 -26.87 16.99
CA PRO A 296 5.75 -26.54 17.99
C PRO A 296 6.11 -25.05 18.03
N TRP A 297 6.09 -24.36 16.90
CA TRP A 297 6.44 -22.93 16.84
C TRP A 297 5.31 -22.06 17.40
N VAL A 298 4.05 -22.42 17.16
CA VAL A 298 2.92 -21.72 17.74
C VAL A 298 2.87 -21.88 19.26
N VAL A 299 3.26 -23.05 19.78
CA VAL A 299 3.41 -23.28 21.23
C VAL A 299 4.54 -22.42 21.82
N GLU A 300 5.68 -22.30 21.13
CA GLU A 300 6.76 -21.38 21.58
C GLU A 300 6.28 -19.92 21.60
N ALA A 301 5.53 -19.48 20.58
CA ALA A 301 4.97 -18.15 20.57
C ALA A 301 3.99 -17.91 21.74
N LEU A 302 3.17 -18.90 22.09
CA LEU A 302 2.31 -18.85 23.28
C LEU A 302 3.11 -18.64 24.56
N LEU A 303 4.23 -19.38 24.75
CA LEU A 303 5.07 -19.25 25.91
C LEU A 303 5.71 -17.87 26.03
N LEU A 304 6.08 -17.27 24.91
CA LEU A 304 6.60 -15.90 24.88
C LEU A 304 5.53 -14.84 25.16
N GLU A 305 4.28 -15.12 24.83
CA GLU A 305 3.13 -14.23 25.03
C GLU A 305 2.27 -14.58 26.27
N GLU A 306 2.70 -15.52 27.11
CA GLU A 306 1.95 -16.08 28.25
C GLU A 306 1.29 -15.01 29.12
N GLN A 307 2.04 -13.96 29.47
CA GLN A 307 1.53 -12.87 30.31
C GLN A 307 0.45 -12.01 29.62
N ASN A 308 0.55 -11.86 28.30
CA ASN A 308 -0.46 -11.13 27.54
C ASN A 308 -1.73 -11.97 27.36
N PHE A 309 -1.62 -13.28 27.22
CA PHE A 309 -2.75 -14.21 27.24
C PHE A 309 -3.53 -14.13 28.55
N LEU A 310 -2.81 -14.13 29.69
CA LEU A 310 -3.41 -13.96 31.01
C LEU A 310 -4.18 -12.64 31.14
N LYS A 311 -3.61 -11.53 30.64
CA LYS A 311 -4.29 -10.22 30.65
C LYS A 311 -5.57 -10.23 29.85
N VAL A 312 -5.54 -10.79 28.63
CA VAL A 312 -6.73 -10.90 27.78
C VAL A 312 -7.82 -11.76 28.44
N ALA A 313 -7.44 -12.90 29.05
CA ALA A 313 -8.38 -13.74 29.77
C ALA A 313 -9.07 -12.98 30.93
N ALA A 314 -8.31 -12.16 31.68
CA ALA A 314 -8.85 -11.40 32.81
C ALA A 314 -9.71 -10.20 32.37
N GLU A 315 -9.38 -9.54 31.24
CA GLU A 315 -10.09 -8.35 30.74
C GLU A 315 -11.49 -8.70 30.21
N PHE A 316 -11.67 -9.90 29.65
CA PHE A 316 -12.91 -10.35 28.98
C PHE A 316 -13.54 -11.58 29.66
N ALA A 317 -13.26 -11.81 30.97
CA ALA A 317 -13.80 -12.93 31.77
C ALA A 317 -15.30 -12.83 32.00
#